data_5c8d4dd922981273418b56e78260fef3
#
_entry.id   5c8d4dd922981273418b56e78260fef3
#
_cell.length_a   1.000
_cell.length_b   1.000
_cell.length_c   1.000
_cell.angle_alpha   90.00
_cell.angle_beta   90.00
_cell.angle_gamma   90.00
#
_symmetry.space_group_name_H-M   'P 1'
#
loop_
_entity.id
_entity.type
_entity.pdbx_description
1 polymer ?
#
loop_
_entity_poly.entity_id
_entity_poly.type
_entity_poly.pdbx_seq_one_letter_code
_entity_poly.pdbx_strand_id
1 'polypeptide(L)'
;MPPKGRVKSKLPLPLPEGMIMKDTEKREWRLGRMIAEGGFGLIYLASPRVDLPVEDDAVHVIKVEYLENGPLFSELKFYQRAAKQEQIKKWMTVKRIGFLGIPVFWGSGLAEYNGKSYRFMVMERLGVDLQRIFDSNGRRFKKETVLQLGARMLDALEYMHENEYVHADIKAANLLLGYTNPHEVYLADYGLSYRYCPDGNHKQYRENPRKGHNGTIEFTSLDAHKGVAPSRRGDLEILGYCMLQWLCGKLPWEPNLKDPGAVQTAKTKLVDELPDSVTRCAPSGSSCSEIARYLTSVCSLAYDEKPKYQVLKEILLDGVRSSGTSYNGPLEFSAGRCTTTGACASNARQQADLLKPTPKLPKEKQSKLEEEEPNSRKACIRVTRRQVRDEEKTAGLSKMLQKTELESIGQPHRHYSQTGFWDAAKLPDEARILNFQISPQGFVSPSACNTSVLREEMHQYGIIILVLLVLSSLSWYLL
;
A
#
# COMPACT_ATOMS: atom_id res chain seq x y z
N MET A 1 9.14 -15.79 -28.20
CA MET A 1 9.72 -16.08 -26.87
C MET A 1 8.60 -15.97 -25.85
N PRO A 2 8.40 -16.94 -24.96
CA PRO A 2 7.42 -16.81 -23.89
C PRO A 2 7.81 -15.63 -23.00
N PRO A 3 6.83 -14.89 -22.42
CA PRO A 3 7.12 -13.77 -21.57
C PRO A 3 7.92 -14.26 -20.35
N LYS A 4 9.05 -13.62 -20.07
CA LYS A 4 9.79 -13.86 -18.82
C LYS A 4 8.84 -13.59 -17.67
N GLY A 5 8.52 -14.64 -16.91
CA GLY A 5 7.68 -14.54 -15.74
C GLY A 5 8.18 -13.45 -14.80
N ARG A 6 7.24 -12.73 -14.18
CA ARG A 6 7.51 -11.75 -13.13
C ARG A 6 8.49 -12.39 -12.13
N VAL A 7 9.66 -11.81 -11.96
CA VAL A 7 10.61 -12.28 -10.94
C VAL A 7 9.89 -12.18 -9.62
N LYS A 8 9.60 -13.33 -8.99
CA LYS A 8 9.01 -13.34 -7.65
C LYS A 8 10.02 -12.66 -6.75
N SER A 9 9.63 -11.55 -6.11
CA SER A 9 10.45 -10.93 -5.07
C SER A 9 10.76 -11.99 -4.02
N LYS A 10 12.03 -12.07 -3.63
CA LYS A 10 12.48 -13.02 -2.63
C LYS A 10 12.21 -12.43 -1.24
N LEU A 11 11.63 -13.22 -0.37
CA LEU A 11 11.55 -12.88 1.04
C LEU A 11 12.98 -12.77 1.60
N PRO A 12 13.32 -11.68 2.31
CA PRO A 12 14.64 -11.52 2.87
C PRO A 12 14.93 -12.55 3.99
N LEU A 13 16.20 -12.92 4.12
CA LEU A 13 16.65 -13.69 5.28
C LEU A 13 16.46 -12.85 6.55
N PRO A 14 16.03 -13.48 7.67
CA PRO A 14 15.88 -12.78 8.92
C PRO A 14 17.20 -12.14 9.40
N LEU A 15 17.07 -10.91 9.91
CA LEU A 15 18.13 -10.18 10.58
C LEU A 15 18.15 -10.54 12.08
N PRO A 16 19.33 -10.54 12.72
CA PRO A 16 19.43 -10.88 14.14
C PRO A 16 18.79 -9.80 15.02
N GLU A 17 18.09 -10.23 16.05
CA GLU A 17 17.62 -9.36 17.12
C GLU A 17 18.79 -8.64 17.77
N GLY A 18 18.59 -7.38 18.15
CA GLY A 18 19.64 -6.53 18.72
C GLY A 18 20.53 -5.84 17.67
N MET A 19 20.40 -6.15 16.37
CA MET A 19 21.14 -5.46 15.33
C MET A 19 20.84 -3.95 15.35
N ILE A 20 21.89 -3.14 15.27
CA ILE A 20 21.75 -1.67 15.19
C ILE A 20 21.79 -1.28 13.72
N MET A 21 20.78 -0.51 13.31
CA MET A 21 20.62 -0.01 11.94
C MET A 21 20.66 1.52 11.97
N LYS A 22 21.40 2.12 11.02
CA LYS A 22 21.56 3.57 10.92
C LYS A 22 20.80 4.12 9.72
N ASP A 23 19.92 5.09 9.96
CA ASP A 23 19.14 5.73 8.91
C ASP A 23 19.93 6.82 8.17
N THR A 24 19.35 7.37 7.10
CA THR A 24 19.98 8.44 6.28
C THR A 24 20.20 9.73 7.04
N GLU A 25 19.51 9.98 8.16
CA GLU A 25 19.68 11.12 9.05
C GLU A 25 20.68 10.82 10.19
N LYS A 26 21.37 9.66 10.13
CA LYS A 26 22.35 9.17 11.10
C LYS A 26 21.74 8.77 12.46
N ARG A 27 20.42 8.66 12.58
CA ARG A 27 19.78 8.12 13.77
C ARG A 27 19.96 6.61 13.79
N GLU A 28 20.17 6.06 14.97
CA GLU A 28 20.37 4.65 15.20
C GLU A 28 19.10 4.00 15.74
N TRP A 29 18.83 2.79 15.28
CA TRP A 29 17.66 2.01 15.62
C TRP A 29 18.06 0.60 15.97
N ARG A 30 17.69 0.14 17.17
CA ARG A 30 17.90 -1.24 17.58
C ARG A 30 16.75 -2.11 17.12
N LEU A 31 17.07 -3.22 16.46
CA LEU A 31 16.11 -4.20 15.99
C LEU A 31 15.69 -5.12 17.17
N GLY A 32 14.40 -5.27 17.35
CA GLY A 32 13.83 -6.24 18.28
C GLY A 32 13.41 -7.52 17.59
N ARG A 33 12.52 -8.29 18.22
CA ARG A 33 11.99 -9.51 17.63
C ARG A 33 11.17 -9.23 16.36
N MET A 34 11.16 -10.19 15.44
CA MET A 34 10.31 -10.18 14.27
C MET A 34 8.84 -10.41 14.69
N ILE A 35 7.94 -9.55 14.22
CA ILE A 35 6.51 -9.60 14.55
C ILE A 35 5.63 -10.02 13.38
N ALA A 36 6.09 -9.82 12.14
CA ALA A 36 5.34 -10.20 10.96
C ALA A 36 6.27 -10.50 9.76
N GLU A 37 5.75 -11.35 8.87
CA GLU A 37 6.30 -11.66 7.58
C GLU A 37 5.24 -11.30 6.52
N GLY A 38 5.56 -10.34 5.65
CA GLY A 38 4.71 -9.91 4.54
C GLY A 38 5.10 -10.56 3.22
N GLY A 39 4.36 -10.26 2.16
CA GLY A 39 4.63 -10.81 0.83
C GLY A 39 6.00 -10.43 0.25
N PHE A 40 6.64 -9.40 0.76
CA PHE A 40 7.88 -8.83 0.21
C PHE A 40 8.95 -8.56 1.27
N GLY A 41 8.61 -8.55 2.55
CA GLY A 41 9.55 -8.14 3.59
C GLY A 41 9.20 -8.64 4.97
N LEU A 42 10.08 -8.34 5.92
CA LEU A 42 9.98 -8.70 7.33
C LEU A 42 9.73 -7.44 8.16
N ILE A 43 8.93 -7.57 9.22
CA ILE A 43 8.63 -6.48 10.14
C ILE A 43 9.12 -6.86 11.54
N TYR A 44 9.91 -5.97 12.12
CA TYR A 44 10.52 -6.11 13.44
C TYR A 44 10.05 -5.00 14.36
N LEU A 45 9.97 -5.27 15.65
CA LEU A 45 9.94 -4.22 16.65
C LEU A 45 11.24 -3.42 16.59
N ALA A 46 11.18 -2.14 16.96
CA ALA A 46 12.36 -1.28 16.92
C ALA A 46 12.33 -0.24 18.06
N SER A 47 13.52 0.19 18.49
CA SER A 47 13.68 1.26 19.46
C SER A 47 14.82 2.22 19.07
N PRO A 48 14.65 3.53 19.28
CA PRO A 48 15.74 4.50 19.15
C PRO A 48 16.72 4.43 20.34
N ARG A 49 16.37 3.74 21.44
CA ARG A 49 17.27 3.50 22.58
C ARG A 49 18.09 2.25 22.31
N VAL A 50 19.25 2.45 21.68
CA VAL A 50 20.09 1.35 21.21
C VAL A 50 20.90 0.66 22.30
N ASP A 51 20.99 1.26 23.47
CA ASP A 51 21.65 0.75 24.68
C ASP A 51 20.80 -0.30 25.44
N LEU A 52 19.49 -0.31 25.21
CA LEU A 52 18.56 -1.22 25.89
C LEU A 52 17.95 -2.24 24.92
N PRO A 53 17.60 -3.44 25.39
CA PRO A 53 16.79 -4.38 24.60
C PRO A 53 15.48 -3.74 24.13
N VAL A 54 14.92 -4.23 23.02
CA VAL A 54 13.63 -3.77 22.52
C VAL A 54 12.53 -4.58 23.15
N GLU A 55 11.71 -3.94 23.97
CA GLU A 55 10.60 -4.57 24.69
C GLU A 55 9.38 -4.80 23.79
N ASP A 56 8.47 -5.68 24.24
CA ASP A 56 7.26 -6.05 23.49
C ASP A 56 6.24 -4.91 23.33
N ASP A 57 6.34 -3.85 24.12
CA ASP A 57 5.51 -2.64 24.06
C ASP A 57 6.11 -1.54 23.16
N ALA A 58 7.21 -1.82 22.47
CA ALA A 58 7.84 -0.87 21.55
C ALA A 58 6.81 -0.29 20.55
N VAL A 59 6.84 1.04 20.39
CA VAL A 59 5.90 1.80 19.55
C VAL A 59 6.41 2.05 18.14
N HIS A 60 7.61 1.58 17.81
CA HIS A 60 8.19 1.66 16.47
C HIS A 60 8.36 0.26 15.89
N VAL A 61 8.30 0.21 14.55
CA VAL A 61 8.62 -0.98 13.77
C VAL A 61 9.59 -0.64 12.65
N ILE A 62 10.36 -1.64 12.23
CA ILE A 62 11.20 -1.57 11.03
C ILE A 62 10.70 -2.60 10.03
N LYS A 63 10.32 -2.13 8.84
CA LYS A 63 10.04 -2.96 7.66
C LYS A 63 11.32 -3.10 6.85
N VAL A 64 11.70 -4.35 6.50
CA VAL A 64 12.97 -4.68 5.83
C VAL A 64 12.70 -5.50 4.57
N GLU A 65 13.32 -5.13 3.46
CA GLU A 65 13.33 -5.90 2.21
C GLU A 65 14.76 -6.01 1.65
N TYR A 66 14.98 -6.98 0.77
CA TYR A 66 16.22 -6.94 -0.04
C TYR A 66 16.24 -5.68 -0.90
N LEU A 67 17.42 -5.12 -1.11
CA LEU A 67 17.62 -3.89 -1.89
C LEU A 67 17.05 -3.99 -3.32
N GLU A 68 17.12 -5.17 -3.92
CA GLU A 68 16.61 -5.47 -5.27
C GLU A 68 15.07 -5.60 -5.35
N ASN A 69 14.36 -5.71 -4.22
CA ASN A 69 12.91 -5.72 -4.21
C ASN A 69 12.37 -4.30 -4.46
N GLY A 70 11.22 -4.22 -5.17
CA GLY A 70 10.61 -2.94 -5.57
C GLY A 70 9.62 -2.34 -4.58
N PRO A 71 8.77 -3.13 -3.90
CA PRO A 71 7.65 -2.60 -3.13
C PRO A 71 8.04 -1.59 -2.04
N LEU A 72 9.02 -1.90 -1.20
CA LEU A 72 9.47 -0.97 -0.15
C LEU A 72 10.09 0.31 -0.74
N PHE A 73 10.66 0.26 -1.93
CA PHE A 73 11.14 1.46 -2.62
C PHE A 73 9.99 2.39 -3.02
N SER A 74 8.90 1.82 -3.58
CA SER A 74 7.71 2.60 -3.95
C SER A 74 7.05 3.22 -2.71
N GLU A 75 6.90 2.44 -1.65
CA GLU A 75 6.36 2.88 -0.37
C GLU A 75 7.19 4.02 0.23
N LEU A 76 8.51 3.88 0.25
CA LEU A 76 9.43 4.91 0.72
C LEU A 76 9.30 6.22 -0.07
N LYS A 77 9.14 6.14 -1.41
CA LYS A 77 8.94 7.34 -2.25
C LYS A 77 7.65 8.09 -1.90
N PHE A 78 6.57 7.37 -1.59
CA PHE A 78 5.35 7.99 -1.08
C PHE A 78 5.60 8.75 0.22
N TYR A 79 6.19 8.12 1.23
CA TYR A 79 6.45 8.76 2.53
C TYR A 79 7.35 9.98 2.41
N GLN A 80 8.42 9.89 1.64
CA GLN A 80 9.36 11.00 1.46
C GLN A 80 8.75 12.22 0.75
N ARG A 81 7.78 12.01 -0.15
CA ARG A 81 7.20 13.08 -0.97
C ARG A 81 5.87 13.60 -0.42
N ALA A 82 5.01 12.71 0.02
CA ALA A 82 3.60 12.99 0.31
C ALA A 82 3.19 12.81 1.78
N ALA A 83 4.03 12.22 2.64
CA ALA A 83 3.64 11.93 4.02
C ALA A 83 4.53 12.63 5.06
N LYS A 84 4.97 13.85 4.77
CA LYS A 84 5.69 14.68 5.74
C LYS A 84 4.73 15.17 6.82
N GLN A 85 5.12 15.01 8.08
CA GLN A 85 4.26 15.30 9.24
C GLN A 85 3.73 16.72 9.29
N GLU A 86 4.56 17.72 8.90
CA GLU A 86 4.11 19.10 8.85
C GLU A 86 3.02 19.33 7.79
N GLN A 87 3.13 18.66 6.64
CA GLN A 87 2.12 18.75 5.58
C GLN A 87 0.81 18.11 6.02
N ILE A 88 0.88 16.93 6.66
CA ILE A 88 -0.29 16.24 7.22
C ILE A 88 -0.97 17.10 8.28
N LYS A 89 -0.22 17.66 9.23
CA LYS A 89 -0.76 18.54 10.28
C LYS A 89 -1.43 19.79 9.70
N LYS A 90 -0.78 20.45 8.73
CA LYS A 90 -1.37 21.59 8.02
C LYS A 90 -2.67 21.23 7.31
N TRP A 91 -2.70 20.08 6.63
CA TRP A 91 -3.90 19.58 5.96
C TRP A 91 -5.03 19.32 6.96
N MET A 92 -4.75 18.60 8.06
CA MET A 92 -5.72 18.33 9.12
C MET A 92 -6.32 19.62 9.69
N THR A 93 -5.50 20.65 9.91
CA THR A 93 -5.96 21.96 10.38
C THR A 93 -6.90 22.60 9.37
N VAL A 94 -6.53 22.64 8.08
CA VAL A 94 -7.35 23.21 7.00
C VAL A 94 -8.69 22.47 6.85
N LYS A 95 -8.64 21.14 6.88
CA LYS A 95 -9.86 20.29 6.76
C LYS A 95 -10.65 20.15 8.05
N ARG A 96 -10.13 20.67 9.19
CA ARG A 96 -10.74 20.55 10.53
C ARG A 96 -11.03 19.11 10.93
N ILE A 97 -10.07 18.21 10.65
CA ILE A 97 -10.13 16.81 11.06
C ILE A 97 -9.07 16.53 12.13
N GLY A 98 -9.43 15.73 13.12
CA GLY A 98 -8.54 15.38 14.24
C GLY A 98 -7.53 14.30 13.90
N PHE A 99 -7.76 13.52 12.83
CA PHE A 99 -6.97 12.36 12.47
C PHE A 99 -7.07 12.09 10.96
N LEU A 100 -5.97 11.66 10.31
CA LEU A 100 -5.94 11.42 8.86
C LEU A 100 -5.75 9.95 8.45
N GLY A 101 -5.23 9.09 9.30
CA GLY A 101 -5.03 7.67 8.99
C GLY A 101 -3.87 7.35 8.05
N ILE A 102 -2.84 8.17 8.03
CA ILE A 102 -1.58 7.90 7.32
C ILE A 102 -0.49 7.65 8.39
N PRO A 103 0.17 6.46 8.38
CA PRO A 103 1.17 6.11 9.39
C PRO A 103 2.35 7.08 9.44
N VAL A 104 2.88 7.30 10.63
CA VAL A 104 4.07 8.14 10.82
C VAL A 104 5.31 7.42 10.32
N PHE A 105 6.04 8.08 9.42
CA PHE A 105 7.35 7.67 8.94
C PHE A 105 8.45 8.37 9.74
N TRP A 106 9.40 7.60 10.28
CA TRP A 106 10.47 8.10 11.13
C TRP A 106 11.81 8.17 10.42
N GLY A 107 12.11 7.23 9.52
CA GLY A 107 13.38 7.19 8.82
C GLY A 107 13.52 5.98 7.92
N SER A 108 14.60 5.96 7.15
CA SER A 108 14.94 4.86 6.27
C SER A 108 16.43 4.79 6.03
N GLY A 109 16.91 3.65 5.61
CA GLY A 109 18.33 3.46 5.31
C GLY A 109 18.60 2.16 4.57
N LEU A 110 19.89 1.90 4.42
CA LEU A 110 20.43 0.66 3.90
C LEU A 110 21.21 -0.05 5.01
N ALA A 111 21.18 -1.36 5.00
CA ALA A 111 21.94 -2.19 5.91
C ALA A 111 22.56 -3.37 5.14
N GLU A 112 23.66 -3.86 5.63
CA GLU A 112 24.31 -5.06 5.10
C GLU A 112 24.39 -6.12 6.19
N TYR A 113 24.05 -7.35 5.84
CA TYR A 113 24.17 -8.49 6.73
C TYR A 113 24.46 -9.77 5.91
N ASN A 114 25.50 -10.51 6.29
CA ASN A 114 25.94 -11.74 5.63
C ASN A 114 26.08 -11.59 4.09
N GLY A 115 26.69 -10.47 3.64
CA GLY A 115 26.93 -10.19 2.22
C GLY A 115 25.66 -9.91 1.41
N LYS A 116 24.55 -9.60 2.08
CA LYS A 116 23.29 -9.17 1.46
C LYS A 116 22.98 -7.73 1.83
N SER A 117 22.47 -6.97 0.87
CA SER A 117 22.06 -5.60 1.07
C SER A 117 20.54 -5.52 1.28
N TYR A 118 20.15 -4.78 2.29
CA TYR A 118 18.77 -4.58 2.70
C TYR A 118 18.42 -3.10 2.64
N ARG A 119 17.18 -2.82 2.26
CA ARG A 119 16.54 -1.53 2.48
C ARG A 119 15.62 -1.65 3.68
N PHE A 120 15.61 -0.64 4.54
CA PHE A 120 14.70 -0.61 5.68
C PHE A 120 13.97 0.73 5.79
N MET A 121 12.84 0.70 6.46
CA MET A 121 12.00 1.84 6.77
C MET A 121 11.49 1.73 8.20
N VAL A 122 11.61 2.81 8.96
CA VAL A 122 11.16 2.91 10.36
C VAL A 122 9.83 3.63 10.40
N MET A 123 8.85 3.03 11.05
CA MET A 123 7.48 3.53 11.12
C MET A 123 6.91 3.41 12.53
N GLU A 124 5.80 4.10 12.77
CA GLU A 124 5.00 3.82 13.94
C GLU A 124 4.45 2.39 13.90
N ARG A 125 4.33 1.79 15.06
CA ARG A 125 3.69 0.49 15.20
C ARG A 125 2.19 0.64 15.14
N LEU A 126 1.56 -0.18 14.29
CA LEU A 126 0.11 -0.30 14.21
C LEU A 126 -0.37 -1.57 14.90
N GLY A 127 -1.67 -1.63 15.16
CA GLY A 127 -2.34 -2.75 15.79
C GLY A 127 -2.78 -3.82 14.79
N VAL A 128 -3.92 -4.44 15.07
CA VAL A 128 -4.50 -5.51 14.25
C VAL A 128 -5.11 -4.96 12.97
N ASP A 129 -4.99 -5.71 11.87
CA ASP A 129 -5.62 -5.39 10.60
C ASP A 129 -7.14 -5.72 10.61
N LEU A 130 -7.90 -4.98 9.80
CA LEU A 130 -9.36 -5.16 9.71
C LEU A 130 -9.75 -6.50 9.08
N GLN A 131 -8.87 -7.17 8.32
CA GLN A 131 -9.19 -8.48 7.75
C GLN A 131 -9.33 -9.53 8.85
N ARG A 132 -8.43 -9.53 9.83
CA ARG A 132 -8.53 -10.43 11.01
C ARG A 132 -9.80 -10.15 11.81
N ILE A 133 -10.14 -8.88 12.00
CA ILE A 133 -11.37 -8.51 12.70
C ILE A 133 -12.60 -8.95 11.89
N PHE A 134 -12.58 -8.74 10.57
CA PHE A 134 -13.65 -9.13 9.67
C PHE A 134 -13.89 -10.65 9.71
N ASP A 135 -12.83 -11.46 9.61
CA ASP A 135 -12.93 -12.91 9.65
C ASP A 135 -13.44 -13.42 11.01
N SER A 136 -12.94 -12.84 12.12
CA SER A 136 -13.39 -13.21 13.47
C SER A 136 -14.83 -12.77 13.77
N ASN A 137 -15.33 -11.75 13.07
CA ASN A 137 -16.67 -11.21 13.23
C ASN A 137 -17.71 -11.78 12.24
N GLY A 138 -17.47 -12.99 11.74
CA GLY A 138 -18.37 -13.66 10.80
C GLY A 138 -18.44 -12.98 9.44
N ARG A 139 -17.35 -12.30 9.03
CA ARG A 139 -17.21 -11.62 7.74
C ARG A 139 -18.27 -10.54 7.49
N ARG A 140 -18.63 -9.78 8.52
CA ARG A 140 -19.55 -8.61 8.40
C ARG A 140 -19.23 -7.57 9.44
N PHE A 141 -19.35 -6.31 9.04
CA PHE A 141 -19.36 -5.18 9.96
C PHE A 141 -20.76 -4.55 10.02
N LYS A 142 -21.04 -3.82 11.10
CA LYS A 142 -22.22 -2.99 11.21
C LYS A 142 -22.21 -1.91 10.12
N LYS A 143 -23.38 -1.56 9.60
CA LYS A 143 -23.52 -0.55 8.53
C LYS A 143 -22.87 0.78 8.91
N GLU A 144 -23.14 1.29 10.11
CA GLU A 144 -22.55 2.52 10.62
C GLU A 144 -21.02 2.48 10.65
N THR A 145 -20.44 1.36 11.07
CA THR A 145 -18.98 1.17 11.07
C THR A 145 -18.41 1.16 9.65
N VAL A 146 -19.08 0.50 8.69
CA VAL A 146 -18.68 0.51 7.28
C VAL A 146 -18.67 1.93 6.72
N LEU A 147 -19.72 2.70 6.99
CA LEU A 147 -19.86 4.07 6.50
C LEU A 147 -18.84 5.02 7.17
N GLN A 148 -18.58 4.85 8.48
CA GLN A 148 -17.51 5.59 9.18
C GLN A 148 -16.14 5.30 8.59
N LEU A 149 -15.81 4.02 8.35
CA LEU A 149 -14.55 3.60 7.70
C LEU A 149 -14.42 4.22 6.31
N GLY A 150 -15.47 4.12 5.49
CA GLY A 150 -15.49 4.73 4.17
C GLY A 150 -15.24 6.24 4.20
N ALA A 151 -15.89 6.96 5.11
CA ALA A 151 -15.71 8.41 5.25
C ALA A 151 -14.30 8.79 5.73
N ARG A 152 -13.70 8.02 6.65
CA ARG A 152 -12.31 8.24 7.11
C ARG A 152 -11.30 7.92 6.00
N MET A 153 -11.53 6.87 5.23
CA MET A 153 -10.67 6.54 4.08
C MET A 153 -10.76 7.58 2.97
N LEU A 154 -11.93 8.22 2.76
CA LEU A 154 -12.04 9.34 1.82
C LEU A 154 -11.15 10.52 2.20
N ASP A 155 -11.01 10.84 3.49
CA ASP A 155 -10.09 11.90 3.94
C ASP A 155 -8.63 11.55 3.64
N ALA A 156 -8.22 10.30 3.91
CA ALA A 156 -6.87 9.83 3.62
C ALA A 156 -6.59 9.82 2.10
N LEU A 157 -7.54 9.33 1.30
CA LEU A 157 -7.42 9.29 -0.16
C LEU A 157 -7.43 10.70 -0.77
N GLU A 158 -8.29 11.62 -0.31
CA GLU A 158 -8.26 13.00 -0.77
C GLU A 158 -6.86 13.61 -0.55
N TYR A 159 -6.27 13.44 0.63
CA TYR A 159 -4.92 13.90 0.92
C TYR A 159 -3.87 13.28 -0.02
N MET A 160 -3.91 11.96 -0.23
CA MET A 160 -2.99 11.28 -1.11
C MET A 160 -3.10 11.78 -2.55
N HIS A 161 -4.34 11.91 -3.04
CA HIS A 161 -4.63 12.34 -4.39
C HIS A 161 -4.22 13.81 -4.64
N GLU A 162 -4.38 14.69 -3.67
CA GLU A 162 -3.89 16.08 -3.74
C GLU A 162 -2.35 16.14 -3.71
N ASN A 163 -1.69 15.11 -3.18
CA ASN A 163 -0.23 14.94 -3.23
C ASN A 163 0.22 14.02 -4.39
N GLU A 164 -0.59 13.91 -5.44
CA GLU A 164 -0.27 13.23 -6.72
C GLU A 164 -0.16 11.69 -6.64
N TYR A 165 -0.53 11.06 -5.53
CA TYR A 165 -0.44 9.61 -5.35
C TYR A 165 -1.80 8.96 -5.25
N VAL A 166 -1.91 7.73 -5.75
CA VAL A 166 -2.99 6.79 -5.50
C VAL A 166 -2.45 5.56 -4.80
N HIS A 167 -3.30 4.86 -4.04
CA HIS A 167 -2.91 3.69 -3.25
C HIS A 167 -2.87 2.41 -4.09
N ALA A 168 -3.89 2.18 -4.90
CA ALA A 168 -4.07 1.06 -5.84
C ALA A 168 -4.22 -0.35 -5.21
N ASP A 169 -4.23 -0.49 -3.87
CA ASP A 169 -4.44 -1.79 -3.18
C ASP A 169 -5.18 -1.63 -1.84
N ILE A 170 -6.27 -0.85 -1.82
CA ILE A 170 -7.10 -0.67 -0.63
C ILE A 170 -7.84 -1.98 -0.36
N LYS A 171 -7.75 -2.48 0.88
CA LYS A 171 -8.43 -3.69 1.37
C LYS A 171 -8.34 -3.78 2.88
N ALA A 172 -9.18 -4.61 3.51
CA ALA A 172 -9.22 -4.77 4.96
C ALA A 172 -7.85 -5.17 5.57
N ALA A 173 -7.04 -5.97 4.86
CA ALA A 173 -5.70 -6.35 5.30
C ALA A 173 -4.69 -5.20 5.33
N ASN A 174 -4.95 -4.11 4.59
CA ASN A 174 -4.12 -2.90 4.55
C ASN A 174 -4.70 -1.76 5.41
N LEU A 175 -5.79 -2.02 6.13
CA LEU A 175 -6.40 -1.11 7.10
C LEU A 175 -6.10 -1.64 8.51
N LEU A 176 -5.28 -0.92 9.26
CA LEU A 176 -4.84 -1.34 10.59
C LEU A 176 -5.36 -0.38 11.65
N LEU A 177 -5.76 -0.91 12.79
CA LEU A 177 -6.08 -0.09 13.96
C LEU A 177 -4.80 0.53 14.54
N GLY A 178 -4.93 1.66 15.22
CA GLY A 178 -3.83 2.23 15.98
C GLY A 178 -3.39 1.29 17.12
N TYR A 179 -2.08 1.18 17.36
CA TYR A 179 -1.56 0.36 18.45
C TYR A 179 -1.91 0.94 19.81
N THR A 180 -1.80 2.26 19.95
CA THR A 180 -2.13 2.98 21.20
C THR A 180 -3.60 3.39 21.27
N ASN A 181 -4.23 3.70 20.12
CA ASN A 181 -5.64 4.08 20.04
C ASN A 181 -6.37 3.20 19.02
N PRO A 182 -7.08 2.15 19.43
CA PRO A 182 -7.77 1.23 18.52
C PRO A 182 -9.00 1.84 17.82
N HIS A 183 -9.37 3.07 18.11
CA HIS A 183 -10.43 3.79 17.39
C HIS A 183 -9.89 4.56 16.17
N GLU A 184 -8.59 4.65 16.01
CA GLU A 184 -7.92 5.19 14.83
C GLU A 184 -7.67 4.08 13.81
N VAL A 185 -7.95 4.34 12.53
CA VAL A 185 -7.72 3.38 11.45
C VAL A 185 -6.77 3.99 10.44
N TYR A 186 -5.69 3.30 10.20
CA TYR A 186 -4.63 3.70 9.29
C TYR A 186 -4.73 2.92 7.99
N LEU A 187 -4.55 3.59 6.86
CA LEU A 187 -4.29 2.98 5.56
C LEU A 187 -2.78 2.75 5.46
N ALA A 188 -2.36 1.52 5.30
CA ALA A 188 -0.96 1.10 5.28
C ALA A 188 -0.61 0.31 4.00
N ASP A 189 0.67 0.00 3.82
CA ASP A 189 1.25 -0.72 2.68
C ASP A 189 1.11 0.03 1.35
N TYR A 190 1.93 1.05 1.18
CA TYR A 190 2.02 1.86 -0.05
C TYR A 190 2.93 1.23 -1.13
N GLY A 191 3.22 -0.06 -1.04
CA GLY A 191 4.11 -0.78 -1.97
C GLY A 191 3.60 -0.79 -3.42
N LEU A 192 2.30 -0.64 -3.64
CA LEU A 192 1.67 -0.49 -4.96
C LEU A 192 1.25 0.94 -5.29
N SER A 193 1.54 1.91 -4.39
CA SER A 193 1.20 3.31 -4.63
C SER A 193 1.84 3.83 -5.92
N TYR A 194 1.12 4.71 -6.61
CA TYR A 194 1.51 5.20 -7.92
C TYR A 194 1.35 6.72 -8.01
N ARG A 195 2.39 7.42 -8.49
CA ARG A 195 2.32 8.87 -8.76
C ARG A 195 1.58 9.07 -10.09
N TYR A 196 0.27 9.23 -10.00
CA TYR A 196 -0.63 9.31 -11.17
C TYR A 196 -0.59 10.67 -11.88
N CYS A 197 -0.19 11.72 -11.19
CA CYS A 197 -0.23 13.10 -11.68
C CYS A 197 1.08 13.85 -11.36
N PRO A 198 2.25 13.41 -11.91
CA PRO A 198 3.52 14.04 -11.61
C PRO A 198 3.54 15.50 -12.10
N ASP A 199 3.85 16.42 -11.17
CA ASP A 199 3.99 17.85 -11.45
C ASP A 199 2.73 18.44 -12.13
N GLY A 200 1.55 18.02 -11.68
CA GLY A 200 0.26 18.45 -12.20
C GLY A 200 -0.16 17.79 -13.53
N ASN A 201 0.68 16.92 -14.11
CA ASN A 201 0.40 16.26 -15.38
C ASN A 201 -0.21 14.87 -15.17
N HIS A 202 -1.54 14.76 -15.26
CA HIS A 202 -2.24 13.48 -15.15
C HIS A 202 -1.79 12.50 -16.22
N LYS A 203 -1.55 11.23 -15.84
CA LYS A 203 -1.24 10.17 -16.81
C LYS A 203 -2.42 9.94 -17.76
N GLN A 204 -2.12 9.72 -19.03
CA GLN A 204 -3.13 9.47 -20.05
C GLN A 204 -3.80 8.10 -19.88
N TYR A 205 -5.08 8.03 -20.21
CA TYR A 205 -5.80 6.76 -20.33
C TYR A 205 -5.22 5.94 -21.48
N ARG A 206 -4.63 4.79 -21.17
CA ARG A 206 -4.13 3.82 -22.15
C ARG A 206 -4.33 2.41 -21.65
N GLU A 207 -5.12 1.64 -22.32
CA GLU A 207 -5.31 0.22 -22.03
C GLU A 207 -4.06 -0.58 -22.42
N ASN A 208 -3.67 -1.51 -21.56
CA ASN A 208 -2.57 -2.43 -21.80
C ASN A 208 -2.88 -3.81 -21.20
N PRO A 209 -3.51 -4.71 -21.96
CA PRO A 209 -3.91 -6.03 -21.46
C PRO A 209 -2.77 -6.86 -20.85
N ARG A 210 -1.51 -6.60 -21.26
CA ARG A 210 -0.33 -7.27 -20.68
C ARG A 210 -0.03 -6.84 -19.24
N LYS A 211 -0.56 -5.72 -18.80
CA LYS A 211 -0.41 -5.16 -17.45
C LYS A 211 -1.71 -5.23 -16.65
N GLY A 212 -2.73 -5.89 -17.20
CA GLY A 212 -4.03 -6.03 -16.55
C GLY A 212 -3.96 -6.73 -15.18
N HIS A 213 -5.02 -6.52 -14.41
CA HIS A 213 -5.27 -7.18 -13.12
C HIS A 213 -4.19 -6.89 -12.04
N ASN A 214 -3.60 -5.71 -12.06
CA ASN A 214 -2.66 -5.30 -11.00
C ASN A 214 -3.43 -4.97 -9.71
N GLY A 215 -2.83 -5.29 -8.55
CA GLY A 215 -3.49 -5.17 -7.23
C GLY A 215 -4.10 -6.50 -6.77
N THR A 216 -4.97 -6.43 -5.75
CA THR A 216 -5.72 -7.60 -5.25
C THR A 216 -6.95 -7.82 -6.13
N ILE A 217 -6.98 -8.94 -6.86
CA ILE A 217 -7.97 -9.22 -7.92
C ILE A 217 -9.41 -9.02 -7.46
N GLU A 218 -9.70 -9.33 -6.21
CA GLU A 218 -11.01 -9.17 -5.59
C GLU A 218 -11.51 -7.72 -5.61
N PHE A 219 -10.61 -6.75 -5.36
CA PHE A 219 -10.94 -5.32 -5.24
C PHE A 219 -10.47 -4.46 -6.42
N THR A 220 -9.59 -4.99 -7.25
CA THR A 220 -9.00 -4.28 -8.42
C THR A 220 -10.07 -3.54 -9.24
N SER A 221 -9.81 -2.28 -9.59
CA SER A 221 -10.73 -1.46 -10.40
C SER A 221 -10.86 -1.97 -11.85
N LEU A 222 -11.94 -1.61 -12.53
CA LEU A 222 -12.14 -1.94 -13.96
C LEU A 222 -11.02 -1.37 -14.84
N ASP A 223 -10.50 -0.18 -14.53
CA ASP A 223 -9.34 0.38 -15.23
C ASP A 223 -8.10 -0.50 -15.07
N ALA A 224 -7.84 -1.00 -13.87
CA ALA A 224 -6.69 -1.87 -13.62
C ALA A 224 -6.88 -3.27 -14.25
N HIS A 225 -8.11 -3.77 -14.38
CA HIS A 225 -8.40 -4.98 -15.17
C HIS A 225 -7.99 -4.79 -16.65
N LYS A 226 -8.23 -3.63 -17.22
CA LYS A 226 -7.83 -3.26 -18.59
C LYS A 226 -6.34 -2.90 -18.72
N GLY A 227 -5.60 -2.87 -17.59
CA GLY A 227 -4.19 -2.50 -17.54
C GLY A 227 -3.93 -1.01 -17.73
N VAL A 228 -4.92 -0.18 -17.47
CA VAL A 228 -4.76 1.28 -17.40
C VAL A 228 -3.98 1.65 -16.15
N ALA A 229 -3.22 2.74 -16.19
CA ALA A 229 -2.49 3.23 -15.02
C ALA A 229 -3.47 3.60 -13.89
N PRO A 230 -3.10 3.34 -12.62
CA PRO A 230 -3.95 3.69 -11.48
C PRO A 230 -4.30 5.17 -11.44
N SER A 231 -5.53 5.49 -11.01
CA SER A 231 -6.08 6.84 -10.97
C SER A 231 -6.94 7.05 -9.73
N ARG A 232 -7.34 8.30 -9.47
CA ARG A 232 -8.22 8.68 -8.35
C ARG A 232 -9.52 7.89 -8.34
N ARG A 233 -10.20 7.80 -9.52
CA ARG A 233 -11.45 7.03 -9.62
C ARG A 233 -11.25 5.56 -9.33
N GLY A 234 -10.10 4.99 -9.68
CA GLY A 234 -9.77 3.60 -9.39
C GLY A 234 -9.68 3.32 -7.88
N ASP A 235 -9.02 4.19 -7.09
CA ASP A 235 -8.99 4.05 -5.63
C ASP A 235 -10.39 4.16 -5.02
N LEU A 236 -11.22 5.09 -5.51
CA LEU A 236 -12.59 5.26 -5.02
C LEU A 236 -13.48 4.07 -5.37
N GLU A 237 -13.31 3.48 -6.56
CA GLU A 237 -14.00 2.25 -6.97
C GLU A 237 -13.61 1.07 -6.07
N ILE A 238 -12.30 0.91 -5.80
CA ILE A 238 -11.79 -0.12 -4.88
C ILE A 238 -12.40 0.05 -3.48
N LEU A 239 -12.44 1.28 -2.94
CA LEU A 239 -13.05 1.56 -1.65
C LEU A 239 -14.54 1.19 -1.64
N GLY A 240 -15.26 1.45 -2.73
CA GLY A 240 -16.67 1.05 -2.88
C GLY A 240 -16.87 -0.46 -2.80
N TYR A 241 -16.01 -1.25 -3.46
CA TYR A 241 -16.04 -2.71 -3.38
C TYR A 241 -15.68 -3.23 -1.98
N CYS A 242 -14.72 -2.59 -1.31
CA CYS A 242 -14.40 -2.92 0.08
C CYS A 242 -15.61 -2.69 1.01
N MET A 243 -16.25 -1.53 0.92
CA MET A 243 -17.45 -1.23 1.73
C MET A 243 -18.59 -2.22 1.45
N LEU A 244 -18.79 -2.59 0.19
CA LEU A 244 -19.79 -3.59 -0.19
C LEU A 244 -19.49 -4.95 0.45
N GLN A 245 -18.23 -5.41 0.41
CA GLN A 245 -17.84 -6.65 1.06
C GLN A 245 -18.03 -6.59 2.57
N TRP A 246 -17.58 -5.52 3.22
CA TRP A 246 -17.66 -5.38 4.68
C TRP A 246 -19.11 -5.41 5.19
N LEU A 247 -20.03 -4.83 4.41
CA LEU A 247 -21.45 -4.83 4.77
C LEU A 247 -22.14 -6.16 4.43
N CYS A 248 -21.89 -6.71 3.24
CA CYS A 248 -22.59 -7.88 2.72
C CYS A 248 -21.92 -9.21 3.09
N GLY A 249 -20.65 -9.18 3.51
CA GLY A 249 -19.87 -10.37 3.88
C GLY A 249 -19.17 -11.04 2.70
N LYS A 250 -19.57 -10.76 1.48
CA LYS A 250 -19.01 -11.29 0.23
C LYS A 250 -19.29 -10.37 -0.96
N LEU A 251 -18.49 -10.52 -2.02
CA LEU A 251 -18.71 -9.88 -3.31
C LEU A 251 -19.26 -10.88 -4.33
N PRO A 252 -20.05 -10.43 -5.33
CA PRO A 252 -20.66 -11.34 -6.31
C PRO A 252 -19.66 -12.19 -7.10
N TRP A 253 -18.43 -11.72 -7.26
CA TRP A 253 -17.37 -12.40 -8.04
C TRP A 253 -16.40 -13.24 -7.20
N GLU A 254 -16.52 -13.30 -5.88
CA GLU A 254 -15.62 -14.10 -5.02
C GLU A 254 -15.50 -15.59 -5.46
N PRO A 255 -16.53 -16.26 -5.98
CA PRO A 255 -16.38 -17.63 -6.46
C PRO A 255 -15.41 -17.78 -7.64
N ASN A 256 -15.14 -16.70 -8.37
CA ASN A 256 -14.40 -16.73 -9.63
C ASN A 256 -13.01 -16.04 -9.54
N LEU A 257 -12.44 -15.83 -8.34
CA LEU A 257 -11.18 -15.09 -8.16
C LEU A 257 -9.97 -15.69 -8.91
N LYS A 258 -10.06 -16.96 -9.33
CA LYS A 258 -9.02 -17.63 -10.12
C LYS A 258 -9.08 -17.25 -11.61
N ASP A 259 -10.18 -16.67 -12.07
CA ASP A 259 -10.39 -16.21 -13.44
C ASP A 259 -10.57 -14.68 -13.47
N PRO A 260 -9.50 -13.92 -13.73
CA PRO A 260 -9.57 -12.47 -13.78
C PRO A 260 -10.55 -11.91 -14.81
N GLY A 261 -10.78 -12.62 -15.91
CA GLY A 261 -11.75 -12.23 -16.94
C GLY A 261 -13.18 -12.36 -16.44
N ALA A 262 -13.51 -13.47 -15.77
CA ALA A 262 -14.81 -13.65 -15.15
C ALA A 262 -15.08 -12.62 -14.04
N VAL A 263 -14.05 -12.27 -13.24
CA VAL A 263 -14.13 -11.20 -12.22
C VAL A 263 -14.41 -9.86 -12.90
N GLN A 264 -13.66 -9.52 -13.94
CA GLN A 264 -13.87 -8.27 -14.71
C GLN A 264 -15.28 -8.19 -15.26
N THR A 265 -15.79 -9.25 -15.88
CA THR A 265 -17.15 -9.31 -16.43
C THR A 265 -18.20 -9.10 -15.35
N ALA A 266 -18.05 -9.75 -14.19
CA ALA A 266 -18.98 -9.61 -13.06
C ALA A 266 -18.97 -8.17 -12.47
N LYS A 267 -17.81 -7.53 -12.38
CA LYS A 267 -17.69 -6.12 -11.96
C LYS A 267 -18.33 -5.19 -12.98
N THR A 268 -18.09 -5.39 -14.29
CA THR A 268 -18.73 -4.60 -15.36
C THR A 268 -20.25 -4.70 -15.24
N LYS A 269 -20.78 -5.93 -15.11
CA LYS A 269 -22.22 -6.13 -14.92
C LYS A 269 -22.76 -5.42 -13.68
N LEU A 270 -22.03 -5.45 -12.55
CA LEU A 270 -22.44 -4.73 -11.34
C LEU A 270 -22.52 -3.23 -11.60
N VAL A 271 -21.55 -2.66 -12.31
CA VAL A 271 -21.49 -1.22 -12.63
C VAL A 271 -22.57 -0.81 -13.64
N ASP A 272 -22.81 -1.62 -14.66
CA ASP A 272 -23.84 -1.35 -15.68
C ASP A 272 -25.27 -1.35 -15.10
N GLU A 273 -25.51 -2.13 -14.05
CA GLU A 273 -26.81 -2.25 -13.39
C GLU A 273 -26.93 -1.41 -12.10
N LEU A 274 -26.04 -0.40 -11.86
CA LEU A 274 -26.16 0.51 -10.72
C LEU A 274 -27.41 1.39 -10.82
N PRO A 275 -28.07 1.70 -9.71
CA PRO A 275 -27.78 1.33 -8.30
C PRO A 275 -28.34 -0.05 -7.88
N ASP A 276 -29.18 -0.70 -8.71
CA ASP A 276 -29.97 -1.86 -8.33
C ASP A 276 -29.13 -3.09 -8.04
N SER A 277 -28.02 -3.26 -8.76
CA SER A 277 -27.08 -4.35 -8.55
C SER A 277 -26.52 -4.40 -7.12
N VAL A 278 -26.15 -3.24 -6.59
CA VAL A 278 -25.63 -3.10 -5.21
C VAL A 278 -26.75 -3.30 -4.20
N THR A 279 -27.95 -2.78 -4.46
CA THR A 279 -29.11 -2.95 -3.59
C THR A 279 -29.50 -4.42 -3.43
N ARG A 280 -29.38 -5.22 -4.50
CA ARG A 280 -29.61 -6.68 -4.47
C ARG A 280 -28.57 -7.45 -3.63
N CYS A 281 -27.39 -6.89 -3.37
CA CYS A 281 -26.39 -7.50 -2.51
C CYS A 281 -26.68 -7.36 -1.02
N ALA A 282 -27.62 -6.49 -0.65
CA ALA A 282 -27.94 -6.17 0.74
C ALA A 282 -28.40 -7.42 1.50
N PRO A 283 -27.88 -7.68 2.71
CA PRO A 283 -28.43 -8.70 3.59
C PRO A 283 -29.88 -8.40 3.96
N SER A 284 -30.66 -9.45 4.25
CA SER A 284 -32.04 -9.29 4.72
C SER A 284 -32.11 -8.33 5.92
N GLY A 285 -32.99 -7.32 5.84
CA GLY A 285 -33.15 -6.31 6.88
C GLY A 285 -32.08 -5.21 6.92
N SER A 286 -31.16 -5.15 5.93
CA SER A 286 -30.17 -4.09 5.79
C SER A 286 -30.32 -3.37 4.44
N SER A 287 -29.77 -2.15 4.33
CA SER A 287 -29.77 -1.36 3.11
C SER A 287 -28.35 -0.97 2.72
N CYS A 288 -28.05 -1.11 1.41
CA CYS A 288 -26.81 -0.66 0.80
C CYS A 288 -26.95 0.66 0.04
N SER A 289 -28.02 1.45 0.29
CA SER A 289 -28.37 2.65 -0.48
C SER A 289 -27.23 3.68 -0.56
N GLU A 290 -26.51 3.90 0.52
CA GLU A 290 -25.38 4.84 0.57
C GLU A 290 -24.22 4.33 -0.30
N ILE A 291 -23.92 3.04 -0.24
CA ILE A 291 -22.86 2.41 -1.07
C ILE A 291 -23.25 2.43 -2.55
N ALA A 292 -24.54 2.18 -2.86
CA ALA A 292 -25.06 2.26 -4.23
C ALA A 292 -24.92 3.69 -4.79
N ARG A 293 -25.36 4.71 -4.03
CA ARG A 293 -25.21 6.13 -4.42
C ARG A 293 -23.73 6.51 -4.58
N TYR A 294 -22.88 6.06 -3.67
CA TYR A 294 -21.44 6.28 -3.72
C TYR A 294 -20.84 5.69 -5.00
N LEU A 295 -21.05 4.40 -5.28
CA LEU A 295 -20.54 3.73 -6.48
C LEU A 295 -21.09 4.34 -7.77
N THR A 296 -22.38 4.70 -7.83
CA THR A 296 -22.95 5.41 -8.98
C THR A 296 -22.21 6.72 -9.25
N SER A 297 -21.93 7.51 -8.20
CA SER A 297 -21.18 8.76 -8.32
C SER A 297 -19.73 8.54 -8.75
N VAL A 298 -19.07 7.49 -8.25
CA VAL A 298 -17.67 7.17 -8.58
C VAL A 298 -17.53 6.64 -10.01
N CYS A 299 -18.41 5.74 -10.42
CA CYS A 299 -18.37 5.14 -11.76
C CYS A 299 -18.73 6.12 -12.87
N SER A 300 -19.39 7.25 -12.55
CA SER A 300 -19.65 8.34 -13.51
C SER A 300 -18.47 9.28 -13.76
N LEU A 301 -17.39 9.18 -12.95
CA LEU A 301 -16.21 10.05 -13.09
C LEU A 301 -15.44 9.74 -14.38
N ALA A 302 -14.98 10.77 -15.09
CA ALA A 302 -13.95 10.60 -16.12
C ALA A 302 -12.62 10.16 -15.48
N TYR A 303 -11.73 9.58 -16.29
CA TYR A 303 -10.47 8.98 -15.82
C TYR A 303 -9.58 10.00 -15.08
N ASP A 304 -9.48 11.21 -15.60
CA ASP A 304 -8.67 12.31 -15.09
C ASP A 304 -9.46 13.34 -14.29
N GLU A 305 -10.78 13.13 -14.12
CA GLU A 305 -11.63 14.04 -13.37
C GLU A 305 -11.23 14.08 -11.89
N LYS A 306 -11.25 15.29 -11.32
CA LYS A 306 -11.05 15.47 -9.89
C LYS A 306 -12.35 15.15 -9.15
N PRO A 307 -12.37 14.10 -8.28
CA PRO A 307 -13.57 13.74 -7.54
C PRO A 307 -14.02 14.84 -6.59
N LYS A 308 -15.33 14.94 -6.39
CA LYS A 308 -15.95 15.81 -5.40
C LYS A 308 -16.00 15.08 -4.04
N TYR A 309 -14.84 14.95 -3.37
CA TYR A 309 -14.68 14.13 -2.16
C TYR A 309 -15.71 14.48 -1.07
N GLN A 310 -15.98 15.77 -0.88
CA GLN A 310 -16.97 16.18 0.13
C GLN A 310 -18.36 15.66 -0.18
N VAL A 311 -18.78 15.64 -1.46
CA VAL A 311 -20.07 15.07 -1.87
C VAL A 311 -20.12 13.57 -1.59
N LEU A 312 -19.06 12.84 -1.95
CA LEU A 312 -18.96 11.41 -1.68
C LEU A 312 -18.97 11.12 -0.18
N LYS A 313 -18.28 11.94 0.61
CA LYS A 313 -18.25 11.83 2.07
C LYS A 313 -19.64 12.08 2.69
N GLU A 314 -20.36 13.10 2.24
CA GLU A 314 -21.71 13.41 2.73
C GLU A 314 -22.69 12.25 2.46
N ILE A 315 -22.60 11.56 1.30
CA ILE A 315 -23.41 10.37 1.03
C ILE A 315 -23.25 9.32 2.15
N LEU A 316 -22.02 9.10 2.62
CA LEU A 316 -21.72 8.13 3.69
C LEU A 316 -22.13 8.69 5.07
N LEU A 317 -21.86 9.96 5.32
CA LEU A 317 -22.21 10.62 6.59
C LEU A 317 -23.71 10.75 6.82
N ASP A 318 -24.52 10.84 5.76
CA ASP A 318 -25.99 10.77 5.88
C ASP A 318 -26.43 9.46 6.56
N GLY A 319 -25.85 8.34 6.14
CA GLY A 319 -26.13 7.04 6.76
C GLY A 319 -25.59 6.92 8.19
N VAL A 320 -24.41 7.51 8.47
CA VAL A 320 -23.84 7.55 9.83
C VAL A 320 -24.79 8.34 10.77
N ARG A 321 -25.24 9.53 10.34
CA ARG A 321 -26.18 10.36 11.12
C ARG A 321 -27.51 9.67 11.35
N SER A 322 -28.04 9.02 10.32
CA SER A 322 -29.32 8.28 10.39
C SER A 322 -29.28 7.11 11.36
N SER A 323 -28.10 6.54 11.62
CA SER A 323 -27.91 5.48 12.61
C SER A 323 -27.65 5.99 14.04
N GLY A 324 -27.73 7.31 14.27
CA GLY A 324 -27.46 7.91 15.58
C GLY A 324 -25.97 7.95 15.98
N THR A 325 -25.06 7.67 15.04
CA THR A 325 -23.63 7.65 15.26
C THR A 325 -22.99 8.93 14.68
N SER A 326 -21.76 9.25 15.08
CA SER A 326 -21.00 10.37 14.54
C SER A 326 -19.77 9.92 13.75
N TYR A 327 -19.27 10.79 12.87
CA TYR A 327 -18.03 10.56 12.14
C TYR A 327 -16.83 10.20 13.04
N ASN A 328 -16.70 10.90 14.19
CA ASN A 328 -15.63 10.68 15.17
C ASN A 328 -16.04 9.68 16.26
N GLY A 329 -17.19 9.05 16.16
CA GLY A 329 -17.66 8.06 17.12
C GLY A 329 -16.77 6.82 17.16
N PRO A 330 -16.89 6.00 18.22
CA PRO A 330 -16.13 4.75 18.32
C PRO A 330 -16.52 3.82 17.17
N LEU A 331 -15.52 3.06 16.68
CA LEU A 331 -15.76 2.00 15.71
C LEU A 331 -16.21 0.74 16.45
N GLU A 332 -17.38 0.24 16.09
CA GLU A 332 -17.97 -0.97 16.67
C GLU A 332 -17.93 -2.11 15.65
N PHE A 333 -17.03 -3.06 15.83
CA PHE A 333 -16.87 -4.18 14.91
C PHE A 333 -17.79 -5.36 15.24
N SER A 334 -18.20 -5.55 16.51
CA SER A 334 -19.05 -6.67 16.92
C SER A 334 -20.46 -6.54 16.37
N ALA A 335 -20.97 -7.54 15.67
CA ALA A 335 -22.39 -7.69 15.42
C ALA A 335 -23.05 -7.97 16.77
N GLY A 336 -23.83 -7.00 17.29
CA GLY A 336 -24.47 -7.11 18.58
C GLY A 336 -25.32 -8.38 18.67
N ARG A 337 -24.94 -9.34 19.53
CA ARG A 337 -25.93 -10.21 20.14
C ARG A 337 -26.77 -9.33 21.06
N CYS A 338 -27.98 -9.07 20.64
CA CYS A 338 -28.99 -8.50 21.51
C CYS A 338 -29.26 -9.54 22.63
N THR A 339 -28.59 -9.40 23.76
CA THR A 339 -28.98 -10.06 25.02
C THR A 339 -29.28 -8.94 25.99
N THR A 340 -30.55 -8.84 26.31
CA THR A 340 -31.09 -8.08 27.43
C THR A 340 -30.26 -8.31 28.71
N THR A 341 -29.98 -7.21 29.41
CA THR A 341 -29.52 -7.08 30.80
C THR A 341 -28.09 -7.50 31.13
N GLY A 342 -27.26 -6.50 31.40
CA GLY A 342 -26.18 -6.58 32.39
C GLY A 342 -24.84 -7.17 31.92
N ALA A 343 -24.01 -6.41 31.22
CA ALA A 343 -22.55 -6.56 31.25
C ALA A 343 -21.83 -5.57 30.32
N CYS A 344 -21.72 -4.32 30.74
CA CYS A 344 -20.91 -3.32 30.02
C CYS A 344 -19.38 -3.52 30.22
N ALA A 345 -18.98 -4.46 31.10
CA ALA A 345 -17.56 -4.69 31.45
C ALA A 345 -16.90 -5.86 30.69
N SER A 346 -17.67 -6.76 30.04
CA SER A 346 -17.11 -7.92 29.35
C SER A 346 -16.69 -7.68 27.89
N ASN A 347 -17.34 -6.73 27.20
CA ASN A 347 -17.04 -6.46 25.79
C ASN A 347 -15.73 -5.71 25.59
N ALA A 348 -15.33 -4.85 26.52
CA ALA A 348 -14.03 -4.17 26.47
C ALA A 348 -12.85 -5.15 26.69
N ARG A 349 -13.06 -6.21 27.49
CA ARG A 349 -12.07 -7.26 27.71
C ARG A 349 -11.91 -8.19 26.51
N GLN A 350 -13.00 -8.53 25.79
CA GLN A 350 -12.93 -9.36 24.59
C GLN A 350 -12.30 -8.62 23.40
N GLN A 351 -12.53 -7.32 23.26
CA GLN A 351 -11.82 -6.50 22.26
C GLN A 351 -10.33 -6.34 22.61
N ALA A 352 -10.00 -6.19 23.90
CA ALA A 352 -8.62 -6.11 24.34
C ALA A 352 -7.85 -7.44 24.15
N ASP A 353 -8.52 -8.58 24.24
CA ASP A 353 -7.90 -9.90 24.01
C ASP A 353 -7.72 -10.21 22.51
N LEU A 354 -8.57 -9.70 21.62
CA LEU A 354 -8.36 -9.74 20.16
C LEU A 354 -7.17 -8.88 19.70
N LEU A 355 -6.81 -7.88 20.49
CA LEU A 355 -5.70 -6.96 20.22
C LEU A 355 -4.33 -7.49 20.68
N LYS A 356 -4.28 -8.63 21.40
CA LYS A 356 -3.02 -9.26 21.80
C LYS A 356 -2.49 -10.15 20.68
N PRO A 357 -1.21 -10.07 20.30
CA PRO A 357 -0.63 -11.01 19.34
C PRO A 357 -0.67 -12.41 19.92
N THR A 358 -1.33 -13.33 19.23
CA THR A 358 -1.31 -14.76 19.59
C THR A 358 0.07 -15.36 19.36
N PRO A 359 0.71 -15.99 20.36
CA PRO A 359 1.93 -16.74 20.14
C PRO A 359 1.63 -17.93 19.21
N LYS A 360 2.39 -18.07 18.12
CA LYS A 360 2.37 -19.30 17.31
C LYS A 360 2.85 -20.46 18.21
N LEU A 361 2.02 -21.46 18.40
CA LEU A 361 2.41 -22.72 19.05
C LEU A 361 3.62 -23.32 18.31
N PRO A 362 4.63 -23.83 19.04
CA PRO A 362 5.73 -24.58 18.45
C PRO A 362 5.18 -25.88 17.83
N LYS A 363 5.60 -26.19 16.62
CA LYS A 363 5.37 -27.51 16.02
C LYS A 363 6.14 -28.54 16.84
N GLU A 364 5.42 -29.40 17.56
CA GLU A 364 5.99 -30.59 18.21
C GLU A 364 6.72 -31.48 17.19
N LYS A 365 7.98 -31.75 17.49
CA LYS A 365 8.73 -32.80 16.84
C LYS A 365 8.24 -34.14 17.38
N GLN A 366 7.57 -34.92 16.55
CA GLN A 366 7.33 -36.31 16.83
C GLN A 366 8.68 -37.06 16.84
N SER A 367 9.09 -37.51 18.04
CA SER A 367 10.18 -38.47 18.22
C SER A 367 9.75 -39.86 17.78
N LYS A 368 10.57 -40.47 16.93
CA LYS A 368 10.48 -41.90 16.57
C LYS A 368 10.77 -42.75 17.80
N LEU A 369 9.89 -43.65 18.13
CA LEU A 369 10.18 -44.86 18.88
C LEU A 369 10.24 -46.00 17.87
N GLU A 370 11.36 -46.73 17.90
CA GLU A 370 11.62 -47.96 17.21
C GLU A 370 10.87 -49.11 17.92
N GLU A 371 10.22 -49.99 17.16
CA GLU A 371 9.97 -51.34 17.56
C GLU A 371 9.97 -52.28 16.34
N GLU A 372 10.49 -53.49 16.54
CA GLU A 372 11.05 -54.48 15.64
C GLU A 372 10.03 -55.23 14.77
N GLU A 373 10.61 -55.76 13.66
CA GLU A 373 10.05 -56.73 12.68
C GLU A 373 9.35 -57.95 13.26
N PRO A 374 8.62 -58.83 12.46
CA PRO A 374 9.14 -59.43 11.23
C PRO A 374 8.15 -59.83 10.10
N ASN A 375 8.73 -59.95 8.93
CA ASN A 375 8.50 -60.98 7.88
C ASN A 375 7.24 -60.95 6.99
N SER A 376 7.43 -60.76 5.74
CA SER A 376 7.41 -61.69 4.60
C SER A 376 6.61 -61.24 3.36
N ARG A 377 7.25 -61.46 2.23
CA ARG A 377 6.76 -61.80 0.88
C ARG A 377 6.39 -60.74 -0.15
N LYS A 378 7.33 -60.58 -1.08
CA LYS A 378 7.19 -60.55 -2.56
C LYS A 378 6.05 -59.75 -3.19
N ALA A 379 6.41 -58.71 -3.94
CA ALA A 379 5.83 -58.44 -5.27
C ALA A 379 6.67 -57.41 -6.08
N CYS A 380 7.14 -57.90 -7.20
CA CYS A 380 7.37 -57.29 -8.51
C CYS A 380 7.73 -55.80 -8.65
N ILE A 381 8.94 -55.59 -9.10
CA ILE A 381 9.50 -54.40 -9.76
C ILE A 381 8.71 -54.13 -11.06
N ARG A 382 8.15 -52.94 -11.18
CA ARG A 382 7.81 -52.30 -12.46
C ARG A 382 8.64 -51.03 -12.60
N VAL A 383 9.76 -51.17 -13.33
CA VAL A 383 10.56 -50.03 -13.80
C VAL A 383 9.76 -49.36 -14.92
N THR A 384 9.41 -48.08 -14.73
CA THR A 384 8.74 -47.31 -15.76
C THR A 384 9.74 -46.61 -16.67
N ARG A 385 9.52 -46.72 -17.94
CA ARG A 385 10.27 -46.27 -19.15
C ARG A 385 10.60 -44.73 -19.18
N ARG A 386 10.60 -44.04 -18.06
CA ARG A 386 10.79 -42.60 -18.00
C ARG A 386 12.22 -42.13 -17.61
N GLN A 387 13.02 -43.02 -17.03
CA GLN A 387 14.39 -42.67 -16.61
C GLN A 387 15.46 -42.83 -17.71
N VAL A 388 15.20 -43.57 -18.78
CA VAL A 388 16.17 -43.76 -19.88
C VAL A 388 16.19 -42.61 -20.89
N ARG A 389 15.19 -41.70 -20.84
CA ARG A 389 15.11 -40.55 -21.79
C ARG A 389 15.80 -39.25 -21.35
N ASP A 390 16.14 -39.15 -20.08
CA ASP A 390 16.77 -37.93 -19.53
C ASP A 390 18.30 -38.01 -19.53
N GLU A 391 18.87 -39.22 -19.59
CA GLU A 391 20.35 -39.39 -19.71
C GLU A 391 20.89 -39.21 -21.14
N GLU A 392 20.09 -39.44 -22.18
CA GLU A 392 20.49 -39.16 -23.58
C GLU A 392 20.42 -37.69 -23.96
N LYS A 393 19.65 -36.84 -23.22
CA LYS A 393 19.57 -35.39 -23.46
C LYS A 393 20.75 -34.61 -22.89
N THR A 394 21.38 -35.09 -21.83
CA THR A 394 22.54 -34.44 -21.21
C THR A 394 23.82 -34.68 -21.98
N ALA A 395 23.94 -35.80 -22.69
CA ALA A 395 25.13 -36.08 -23.54
C ALA A 395 25.14 -35.32 -24.87
N GLY A 396 23.97 -34.88 -25.36
CA GLY A 396 23.82 -34.07 -26.57
C GLY A 396 24.16 -32.58 -26.38
N LEU A 397 23.90 -32.01 -25.17
CA LEU A 397 24.19 -30.59 -24.91
C LEU A 397 25.67 -30.28 -24.71
N SER A 398 26.47 -31.23 -24.22
CA SER A 398 27.91 -31.03 -23.99
C SER A 398 28.72 -31.01 -25.29
N LYS A 399 28.23 -31.64 -26.36
CA LYS A 399 28.88 -31.60 -27.70
C LYS A 399 28.51 -30.36 -28.55
N MET A 400 27.46 -29.64 -28.19
CA MET A 400 27.03 -28.43 -28.92
C MET A 400 27.69 -27.15 -28.40
N LEU A 401 28.16 -27.16 -27.16
CA LEU A 401 28.82 -25.99 -26.54
C LEU A 401 30.32 -25.89 -26.89
N GLN A 402 30.97 -26.94 -27.43
CA GLN A 402 32.38 -26.91 -27.86
C GLN A 402 32.57 -26.52 -29.34
N LYS A 403 31.49 -26.26 -30.10
CA LYS A 403 31.62 -25.95 -31.53
C LYS A 403 31.29 -24.48 -31.87
N THR A 404 31.00 -23.64 -30.90
CA THR A 404 30.64 -22.22 -31.10
C THR A 404 31.66 -21.20 -30.63
N GLU A 405 32.84 -21.64 -30.20
CA GLU A 405 33.91 -20.73 -29.75
C GLU A 405 35.02 -20.43 -30.79
N LEU A 406 34.86 -20.84 -32.04
CA LEU A 406 35.96 -20.73 -33.02
C LEU A 406 35.59 -20.09 -34.36
N GLU A 407 34.53 -19.27 -34.46
CA GLU A 407 34.33 -18.43 -35.66
C GLU A 407 33.47 -17.20 -35.30
N SER A 408 34.06 -16.03 -35.14
CA SER A 408 33.80 -14.81 -35.87
C SER A 408 34.37 -13.55 -35.21
N ILE A 409 35.48 -13.16 -35.76
CA ILE A 409 35.93 -11.75 -35.77
C ILE A 409 35.36 -11.13 -37.03
N GLY A 410 34.62 -10.04 -36.91
CA GLY A 410 34.10 -9.30 -38.08
C GLY A 410 32.98 -8.33 -37.73
N GLN A 411 33.27 -7.08 -37.93
CA GLN A 411 32.55 -5.84 -37.58
C GLN A 411 31.22 -5.53 -38.35
N PRO A 412 30.59 -4.34 -38.21
CA PRO A 412 29.25 -4.19 -37.70
C PRO A 412 28.25 -3.60 -38.74
N HIS A 413 26.98 -3.80 -38.56
CA HIS A 413 25.96 -2.86 -39.08
C HIS A 413 24.68 -2.85 -38.25
N ARG A 414 24.14 -1.64 -38.18
CA ARG A 414 22.93 -1.17 -37.47
C ARG A 414 21.67 -1.89 -37.95
N HIS A 415 20.72 -2.16 -37.03
CA HIS A 415 19.32 -1.80 -37.24
C HIS A 415 18.54 -1.78 -35.92
N TYR A 416 17.69 -0.77 -35.78
CA TYR A 416 16.77 -0.52 -34.66
C TYR A 416 15.63 -1.53 -34.62
N SER A 417 15.26 -2.01 -33.44
CA SER A 417 13.86 -2.35 -33.11
C SER A 417 13.61 -2.18 -31.62
N GLN A 418 12.63 -1.33 -31.31
CA GLN A 418 12.13 -1.00 -29.99
C GLN A 418 11.38 -2.18 -29.40
N THR A 419 11.77 -2.65 -28.21
CA THR A 419 10.88 -3.34 -27.27
C THR A 419 11.24 -2.88 -25.88
N GLY A 420 10.34 -2.05 -25.28
CA GLY A 420 10.53 -1.49 -23.95
C GLY A 420 10.33 -2.53 -22.86
N PHE A 421 11.36 -2.72 -22.08
CA PHE A 421 11.33 -3.42 -20.80
C PHE A 421 11.67 -2.41 -19.71
N TRP A 422 10.96 -2.48 -18.57
CA TRP A 422 11.33 -1.74 -17.38
C TRP A 422 12.62 -2.34 -16.81
N ASP A 423 13.72 -1.83 -17.27
CA ASP A 423 15.03 -2.08 -16.68
C ASP A 423 15.20 -1.07 -15.53
N ALA A 424 15.51 -1.56 -14.33
CA ALA A 424 15.78 -0.72 -13.17
C ALA A 424 16.97 0.25 -13.39
N ALA A 425 17.69 0.08 -14.52
CA ALA A 425 18.79 0.92 -14.94
C ALA A 425 18.38 2.15 -15.79
N LYS A 426 17.10 2.33 -16.12
CA LYS A 426 16.62 3.51 -16.91
C LYS A 426 15.62 4.33 -16.09
N LEU A 427 16.08 4.85 -14.97
CA LEU A 427 15.45 6.00 -14.33
C LEU A 427 15.88 7.27 -15.09
N PRO A 428 14.97 8.26 -15.29
CA PRO A 428 15.32 9.57 -15.82
C PRO A 428 16.44 10.22 -15.00
N ASP A 429 17.20 11.09 -15.63
CA ASP A 429 18.41 11.78 -15.14
C ASP A 429 18.30 12.51 -13.78
N GLU A 430 17.14 12.61 -13.18
CA GLU A 430 16.94 13.16 -11.82
C GLU A 430 17.56 12.32 -10.68
N ALA A 431 18.03 11.10 -10.93
CA ALA A 431 18.72 10.29 -9.93
C ALA A 431 20.26 10.45 -9.95
N ARG A 432 20.81 11.26 -10.86
CA ARG A 432 22.25 11.47 -11.03
C ARG A 432 22.82 12.72 -10.32
N ILE A 433 22.00 13.53 -9.66
CA ILE A 433 22.47 14.73 -8.98
C ILE A 433 22.67 14.44 -7.49
N LEU A 434 23.71 13.72 -7.15
CA LEU A 434 24.34 13.71 -5.82
C LEU A 434 25.74 13.06 -5.90
N ASN A 435 26.60 13.58 -6.80
CA ASN A 435 28.04 13.48 -6.64
C ASN A 435 28.64 14.73 -7.27
N PHE A 436 28.77 15.80 -6.49
CA PHE A 436 29.58 16.94 -6.85
C PHE A 436 30.97 16.77 -6.25
N GLN A 437 31.95 16.47 -7.09
CA GLN A 437 33.34 16.84 -6.85
C GLN A 437 33.52 18.28 -7.31
N ILE A 438 34.01 19.11 -6.42
CA ILE A 438 34.37 20.50 -6.69
C ILE A 438 35.72 20.51 -7.43
N SER A 439 35.76 21.12 -8.62
CA SER A 439 36.98 21.64 -9.24
C SER A 439 36.71 23.02 -9.83
N PRO A 440 37.65 23.98 -9.68
CA PRO A 440 37.37 25.38 -9.96
C PRO A 440 37.80 25.75 -11.40
N GLN A 441 37.06 26.72 -11.96
CA GLN A 441 37.34 27.60 -13.11
C GLN A 441 36.45 27.40 -14.35
N GLY A 442 35.76 28.47 -14.69
CA GLY A 442 35.11 28.68 -15.97
C GLY A 442 33.88 29.59 -15.93
N PHE A 443 34.05 30.86 -16.11
CA PHE A 443 32.98 31.87 -16.35
C PHE A 443 32.19 31.54 -17.63
N VAL A 444 30.85 31.46 -17.52
CA VAL A 444 29.93 31.60 -18.66
C VAL A 444 28.76 32.48 -18.22
N SER A 445 28.48 33.52 -19.00
CA SER A 445 27.44 34.53 -18.81
C SER A 445 26.01 33.97 -18.92
N PRO A 446 25.04 34.50 -18.18
CA PRO A 446 23.63 34.06 -18.26
C PRO A 446 22.87 34.79 -19.37
N SER A 447 22.22 34.05 -20.23
CA SER A 447 21.22 34.55 -21.17
C SER A 447 19.86 34.77 -20.50
N ALA A 448 19.20 35.83 -20.90
CA ALA A 448 17.98 36.44 -20.38
C ALA A 448 16.85 35.47 -19.99
N CYS A 449 16.46 35.47 -18.72
CA CYS A 449 15.18 34.97 -18.24
C CYS A 449 14.30 36.16 -17.85
N ASN A 450 13.02 36.11 -18.19
CA ASN A 450 12.00 37.13 -18.15
C ASN A 450 11.89 37.82 -16.77
N THR A 451 12.41 39.04 -16.63
CA THR A 451 12.41 39.84 -15.39
C THR A 451 11.13 40.64 -15.16
N SER A 452 10.09 40.53 -16.01
CA SER A 452 8.87 41.33 -15.90
C SER A 452 7.90 40.84 -14.82
N VAL A 453 7.76 39.55 -14.60
CA VAL A 453 6.81 39.00 -13.63
C VAL A 453 7.29 39.17 -12.18
N LEU A 454 8.58 38.99 -11.93
CA LEU A 454 9.17 39.22 -10.59
C LEU A 454 9.12 40.69 -10.14
N ARG A 455 9.08 41.61 -11.08
CA ARG A 455 9.04 43.06 -10.79
C ARG A 455 7.64 43.51 -10.34
N GLU A 456 6.57 42.92 -10.87
CA GLU A 456 5.20 43.23 -10.44
C GLU A 456 4.87 42.65 -9.04
N GLU A 457 5.29 41.43 -8.75
CA GLU A 457 5.11 40.86 -7.41
C GLU A 457 5.88 41.64 -6.34
N MET A 458 7.13 42.03 -6.58
CA MET A 458 7.91 42.84 -5.65
C MET A 458 7.28 44.22 -5.41
N HIS A 459 6.60 44.80 -6.41
CA HIS A 459 5.88 46.09 -6.24
C HIS A 459 4.63 45.94 -5.36
N GLN A 460 3.89 44.83 -5.47
CA GLN A 460 2.72 44.57 -4.62
C GLN A 460 3.11 44.34 -3.15
N TYR A 461 4.16 43.55 -2.91
CA TYR A 461 4.66 43.35 -1.53
C TYR A 461 5.21 44.65 -0.91
N GLY A 462 5.86 45.52 -1.69
CA GLY A 462 6.32 46.80 -1.24
C GLY A 462 5.18 47.73 -0.77
N ILE A 463 4.05 47.75 -1.49
CA ILE A 463 2.87 48.54 -1.13
C ILE A 463 2.22 48.00 0.16
N ILE A 464 2.12 46.70 0.32
CA ILE A 464 1.53 46.07 1.53
C ILE A 464 2.36 46.39 2.77
N ILE A 465 3.70 46.33 2.68
CA ILE A 465 4.59 46.67 3.78
C ILE A 465 4.45 48.16 4.14
N LEU A 466 4.33 49.04 3.16
CA LEU A 466 4.17 50.47 3.41
C LEU A 466 2.84 50.81 4.10
N VAL A 467 1.74 50.15 3.70
CA VAL A 467 0.43 50.31 4.35
C VAL A 467 0.46 49.78 5.80
N LEU A 468 1.12 48.67 6.07
CA LEU A 468 1.26 48.14 7.43
C LEU A 468 2.10 49.07 8.32
N LEU A 469 3.16 49.71 7.79
CA LEU A 469 3.95 50.67 8.54
C LEU A 469 3.19 51.95 8.84
N VAL A 470 2.35 52.43 7.92
CA VAL A 470 1.49 53.60 8.15
C VAL A 470 0.40 53.29 9.19
N LEU A 471 -0.20 52.12 9.14
CA LEU A 471 -1.23 51.70 10.12
C LEU A 471 -0.60 51.51 11.52
N SER A 472 0.62 51.00 11.63
CA SER A 472 1.31 50.86 12.90
C SER A 472 1.72 52.23 13.49
N SER A 473 2.12 53.20 12.66
CA SER A 473 2.42 54.55 13.14
C SER A 473 1.17 55.32 13.55
N LEU A 474 0.05 55.14 12.87
CA LEU A 474 -1.24 55.72 13.29
C LEU A 474 -1.77 55.14 14.60
N SER A 475 -1.54 53.82 14.85
CA SER A 475 -1.87 53.19 16.13
C SER A 475 -1.05 53.73 17.31
N TRP A 476 0.19 54.19 17.07
CA TRP A 476 1.03 54.83 18.09
C TRP A 476 0.66 56.28 18.36
N TYR A 477 -0.07 56.93 17.47
CA TYR A 477 -0.50 58.31 17.62
C TYR A 477 -1.89 58.44 18.28
N LEU A 478 -2.63 57.34 18.37
CA LEU A 478 -3.96 57.25 18.96
C LEU A 478 -4.00 56.56 20.35
N LEU A 479 -2.88 56.11 20.85
CA LEU A 479 -2.62 55.67 22.23
C LEU A 479 -1.80 56.76 22.97
#